data_ca1d1c95a1f5d5fecc76e24cec325daa
#
_entry.id   ca1d1c95a1f5d5fecc76e24cec325daa
#
_cell.length_a   1.000
_cell.length_b   1.000
_cell.length_c   1.000
_cell.angle_alpha   90.00
_cell.angle_beta   90.00
_cell.angle_gamma   90.00
#
_symmetry.space_group_name_H-M   'P 1'
#
loop_
_entity.id
_entity.type
_entity.pdbx_description
1 polymer ?
#
loop_
_entity_poly.entity_id
_entity_poly.type
_entity_poly.pdbx_seq_one_letter_code
_entity_poly.pdbx_strand_id
1 'polypeptide(L)'
;MFSYPDHLFWLVSIAIAVTALFAYKWFFVSKQLRSIFIFRIFLFLIVLLVYLNPSITKTDSIESNLFWNIYVDKSLSMSYHSSPSINSLLSGIDDMINRLNKKDIPLKIYNFGTEIDTNWVLGQKNINDASTNLGKVLNHMNQDNGYGVAGSLIITDGQANQGINISNINLDKNKPIHIIGIGDKIPLVDVSIVSINAPPVIIKGENAEIEVLLSSFGIQNQRVNVMIHSKEKLLGSKTLNLSGEGSIDKIRFMINPDKTGEIEYKIQVNALPDEVNILNNKQILPIQVLKNEYKISIITGAPNFNTSVLKNILKENNNFQIDHYFLTKNGYLPPLKNFWDTKYDLILFDNHPVKENKEEWKSFLRIFAKKILSQKTSFAIFLGNDIDENSLKPFLNLMDMDIKQPLIQLGSSYNWKFSKNWEAIFPFQNNDLTDEKKIDHPPLSVNTEIDTLNSKVLASFKISDVTIPLIQISEKDPLRYLVFSSPELHKLFYKAQNDDYKNLTYQILNTLFSWLMKTGNGKDFYFRSGKNTYQQGEKVSIIGRPIKESEKSSDAMIHIFSDGKKINSKPLAYDNKTGFYTGQFWASKSGKL
;
A
#
# COMPACT_ATOMS: atom_id res chain seq x y z
N MET A 1 30.32 46.12 -29.42
CA MET A 1 31.59 45.46 -29.77
C MET A 1 31.52 45.11 -31.25
N PHE A 2 32.46 45.60 -32.08
CA PHE A 2 32.47 45.23 -33.49
C PHE A 2 33.14 43.86 -33.65
N SER A 3 32.44 42.89 -34.18
CA SER A 3 33.07 41.63 -34.57
C SER A 3 33.52 41.75 -36.02
N TYR A 4 34.79 41.51 -36.27
CA TYR A 4 35.38 41.49 -37.60
C TYR A 4 35.59 40.06 -38.05
N PRO A 5 35.40 39.74 -39.33
CA PRO A 5 35.69 38.40 -39.83
C PRO A 5 37.20 38.12 -39.78
N ASP A 6 37.56 36.85 -39.59
CA ASP A 6 38.94 36.37 -39.40
C ASP A 6 39.89 36.73 -40.54
N HIS A 7 39.38 37.16 -41.68
CA HIS A 7 40.14 37.54 -42.87
C HIS A 7 40.23 39.06 -43.09
N LEU A 8 39.94 39.88 -42.06
CA LEU A 8 39.93 41.34 -42.17
C LEU A 8 41.25 41.88 -42.70
N PHE A 9 42.41 41.34 -42.28
CA PHE A 9 43.72 41.74 -42.71
C PHE A 9 43.89 41.62 -44.27
N TRP A 10 43.47 40.48 -44.81
CA TRP A 10 43.53 40.27 -46.30
C TRP A 10 42.56 41.15 -47.02
N LEU A 11 41.38 41.40 -46.53
CA LEU A 11 40.39 42.28 -47.12
C LEU A 11 40.87 43.74 -47.16
N VAL A 12 41.44 44.21 -46.04
CA VAL A 12 42.02 45.55 -45.94
C VAL A 12 43.21 45.68 -46.89
N SER A 13 44.07 44.67 -47.00
CA SER A 13 45.22 44.65 -47.93
C SER A 13 44.79 44.71 -49.41
N ILE A 14 43.76 43.93 -49.75
CA ILE A 14 43.16 43.96 -51.10
C ILE A 14 42.54 45.33 -51.41
N ALA A 15 41.81 45.91 -50.45
CA ALA A 15 41.18 47.21 -50.57
C ALA A 15 42.22 48.31 -50.76
N ILE A 16 43.35 48.27 -50.04
CA ILE A 16 44.49 49.19 -50.24
C ILE A 16 45.13 49.02 -51.61
N ALA A 17 45.39 47.79 -52.04
CA ALA A 17 45.94 47.53 -53.34
C ALA A 17 45.04 48.00 -54.49
N VAL A 18 43.72 47.78 -54.39
CA VAL A 18 42.70 48.23 -55.32
C VAL A 18 42.63 49.74 -55.36
N THR A 19 42.63 50.44 -54.21
CA THR A 19 42.62 51.90 -54.10
C THR A 19 43.88 52.53 -54.68
N ALA A 20 45.04 51.88 -54.44
CA ALA A 20 46.32 52.31 -55.07
C ALA A 20 46.28 52.17 -56.57
N LEU A 21 45.76 51.09 -57.14
CA LEU A 21 45.53 50.88 -58.54
C LEU A 21 44.57 51.91 -59.15
N PHE A 22 43.53 52.27 -58.43
CA PHE A 22 42.58 53.29 -58.83
C PHE A 22 43.24 54.69 -58.82
N ALA A 23 44.03 55.03 -57.79
CA ALA A 23 44.77 56.27 -57.72
C ALA A 23 45.78 56.41 -58.86
N TYR A 24 46.52 55.28 -59.14
CA TYR A 24 47.45 55.25 -60.29
C TYR A 24 46.73 55.51 -61.63
N LYS A 25 45.61 54.84 -61.91
CA LYS A 25 44.80 55.06 -63.09
C LYS A 25 44.18 56.44 -63.19
N TRP A 26 43.86 57.09 -62.04
CA TRP A 26 43.32 58.45 -61.97
C TRP A 26 44.22 59.45 -62.66
N PHE A 27 45.55 59.34 -62.56
CA PHE A 27 46.53 60.19 -63.26
C PHE A 27 46.48 60.09 -64.77
N PHE A 28 46.08 58.97 -65.37
CA PHE A 28 46.03 58.71 -66.77
C PHE A 28 44.65 58.84 -67.44
N VAL A 29 43.62 59.15 -66.66
CA VAL A 29 42.22 59.24 -67.14
C VAL A 29 41.91 60.64 -67.59
N SER A 30 41.33 60.83 -68.82
CA SER A 30 40.88 62.11 -69.36
C SER A 30 39.81 62.75 -68.45
N LYS A 31 39.80 64.13 -68.45
CA LYS A 31 38.85 64.89 -67.59
C LYS A 31 37.39 64.45 -67.75
N GLN A 32 36.96 64.03 -68.93
CA GLN A 32 35.58 63.63 -69.25
C GLN A 32 35.18 62.30 -68.65
N LEU A 33 36.09 61.43 -68.30
CA LEU A 33 35.79 60.09 -67.72
C LEU A 33 35.97 60.05 -66.21
N ARG A 34 36.32 61.10 -65.51
CA ARG A 34 36.55 61.15 -64.08
C ARG A 34 35.29 60.90 -63.27
N SER A 35 34.13 61.32 -63.71
CA SER A 35 32.85 61.05 -63.05
C SER A 35 32.50 59.55 -63.03
N ILE A 36 32.79 58.85 -64.14
CA ILE A 36 32.55 57.39 -64.19
C ILE A 36 33.50 56.66 -63.23
N PHE A 37 34.74 57.19 -63.14
CA PHE A 37 35.74 56.62 -62.26
C PHE A 37 35.37 56.81 -60.77
N ILE A 38 34.88 57.96 -60.40
CA ILE A 38 34.35 58.21 -59.02
C ILE A 38 33.17 57.32 -58.69
N PHE A 39 32.24 57.11 -59.67
CA PHE A 39 31.11 56.23 -59.53
C PHE A 39 31.55 54.76 -59.32
N ARG A 40 32.57 54.29 -59.99
CA ARG A 40 33.16 52.95 -59.83
C ARG A 40 33.78 52.77 -58.45
N ILE A 41 34.49 53.78 -57.89
CA ILE A 41 35.05 53.73 -56.57
C ILE A 41 33.91 53.69 -55.51
N PHE A 42 32.87 54.50 -55.72
CA PHE A 42 31.71 54.48 -54.82
C PHE A 42 30.99 53.14 -54.83
N LEU A 43 30.79 52.54 -55.97
CA LEU A 43 30.18 51.23 -56.15
C LEU A 43 31.03 50.12 -55.47
N PHE A 44 32.36 50.21 -55.67
CA PHE A 44 33.30 49.28 -54.98
C PHE A 44 33.23 49.40 -53.44
N LEU A 45 33.17 50.63 -52.93
CA LEU A 45 33.00 50.86 -51.49
C LEU A 45 31.69 50.34 -50.98
N ILE A 46 30.58 50.40 -51.69
CA ILE A 46 29.31 49.80 -51.32
C ILE A 46 29.44 48.28 -51.32
N VAL A 47 30.02 47.67 -52.36
CA VAL A 47 30.22 46.22 -52.38
C VAL A 47 31.11 45.77 -51.23
N LEU A 48 32.16 46.50 -50.88
CA LEU A 48 33.04 46.23 -49.77
C LEU A 48 32.29 46.34 -48.45
N LEU A 49 31.41 47.31 -48.27
CA LEU A 49 30.62 47.48 -47.10
C LEU A 49 29.59 46.34 -46.90
N VAL A 50 28.93 45.94 -47.98
CA VAL A 50 28.05 44.77 -48.01
C VAL A 50 28.82 43.46 -47.69
N TYR A 51 30.02 43.33 -48.28
CA TYR A 51 30.88 42.14 -48.03
C TYR A 51 31.37 42.08 -46.57
N LEU A 52 31.73 43.21 -45.99
CA LEU A 52 32.16 43.29 -44.58
C LEU A 52 31.02 43.02 -43.58
N ASN A 53 29.76 43.12 -44.04
CA ASN A 53 28.57 42.84 -43.24
C ASN A 53 28.73 43.28 -41.78
N PRO A 54 29.03 44.56 -41.49
CA PRO A 54 29.28 45.01 -40.12
C PRO A 54 28.02 44.84 -39.26
N SER A 55 28.10 43.93 -38.29
CA SER A 55 27.02 43.82 -37.30
C SER A 55 27.24 44.75 -36.12
N ILE A 56 26.29 45.64 -35.90
CA ILE A 56 26.29 46.53 -34.73
C ILE A 56 25.43 45.87 -33.66
N THR A 57 26.04 45.29 -32.66
CA THR A 57 25.33 44.85 -31.46
C THR A 57 25.19 46.02 -30.51
N LYS A 58 23.99 46.54 -30.39
CA LYS A 58 23.64 47.51 -29.38
C LYS A 58 23.23 46.71 -28.12
N THR A 59 24.07 46.71 -27.11
CA THR A 59 23.70 46.22 -25.76
C THR A 59 22.99 47.36 -25.06
N ASP A 60 21.67 47.28 -25.00
CA ASP A 60 20.91 48.11 -24.08
C ASP A 60 21.04 47.46 -22.71
N SER A 61 21.66 48.15 -21.76
CA SER A 61 21.61 47.78 -20.34
C SER A 61 20.20 48.08 -19.87
N ILE A 62 19.34 47.06 -19.85
CA ILE A 62 18.09 47.17 -19.12
C ILE A 62 18.49 47.10 -17.62
N GLU A 63 18.26 48.13 -16.89
CA GLU A 63 18.26 48.08 -15.42
C GLU A 63 17.14 47.15 -15.00
N SER A 64 17.41 45.86 -14.99
CA SER A 64 16.51 44.89 -14.39
C SER A 64 16.74 44.89 -12.89
N ASN A 65 15.69 45.00 -12.11
CA ASN A 65 15.73 44.81 -10.67
C ASN A 65 16.05 43.31 -10.41
N LEU A 66 17.34 43.00 -10.42
CA LEU A 66 17.82 41.65 -10.15
C LEU A 66 17.59 41.31 -8.67
N PHE A 67 17.02 40.15 -8.40
CA PHE A 67 16.79 39.65 -7.05
C PHE A 67 17.46 38.28 -6.85
N TRP A 68 17.74 37.95 -5.60
CA TRP A 68 18.25 36.64 -5.20
C TRP A 68 17.11 35.78 -4.67
N ASN A 69 17.11 34.51 -5.06
CA ASN A 69 16.23 33.51 -4.47
C ASN A 69 16.95 32.84 -3.30
N ILE A 70 16.33 32.83 -2.12
CA ILE A 70 16.83 32.11 -0.94
C ILE A 70 15.85 30.98 -0.65
N TYR A 71 16.37 29.75 -0.62
CA TYR A 71 15.60 28.55 -0.31
C TYR A 71 16.05 28.02 1.05
N VAL A 72 15.15 27.95 2.01
CA VAL A 72 15.43 27.48 3.38
C VAL A 72 14.71 26.16 3.59
N ASP A 73 15.49 25.14 3.95
CA ASP A 73 14.98 23.82 4.31
C ASP A 73 14.28 23.90 5.67
N LYS A 74 13.01 23.50 5.73
CA LYS A 74 12.21 23.43 6.96
C LYS A 74 11.86 21.99 7.35
N SER A 75 12.59 21.02 6.82
CA SER A 75 12.43 19.62 7.19
C SER A 75 12.87 19.34 8.63
N LEU A 76 12.29 18.30 9.22
CA LEU A 76 12.61 17.91 10.60
C LEU A 76 14.09 17.54 10.80
N SER A 77 14.78 17.08 9.76
CA SER A 77 16.20 16.75 9.83
C SER A 77 17.05 17.95 10.24
N MET A 78 16.69 19.14 9.81
CA MET A 78 17.33 20.40 10.21
C MET A 78 17.33 20.64 11.74
N SER A 79 16.39 20.05 12.47
CA SER A 79 16.29 20.16 13.93
C SER A 79 17.12 19.14 14.70
N TYR A 80 17.65 18.12 14.04
CA TYR A 80 18.44 17.07 14.71
C TYR A 80 19.90 17.47 14.94
N HIS A 81 20.37 18.54 14.32
CA HIS A 81 21.75 19.02 14.52
C HIS A 81 21.88 19.77 15.82
N SER A 82 22.89 19.43 16.60
CA SER A 82 23.17 20.08 17.90
C SER A 82 23.91 21.41 17.73
N SER A 83 24.68 21.55 16.64
CA SER A 83 25.48 22.74 16.36
C SER A 83 25.44 23.09 14.85
N PRO A 84 24.87 24.27 14.49
CA PRO A 84 24.16 25.20 15.39
C PRO A 84 22.80 24.67 15.87
N SER A 85 22.36 25.07 17.05
CA SER A 85 21.00 24.77 17.50
C SER A 85 19.98 25.41 16.55
N ILE A 86 18.81 24.80 16.40
CA ILE A 86 17.77 25.26 15.47
C ILE A 86 17.37 26.74 15.69
N ASN A 87 17.31 27.17 16.94
CA ASN A 87 17.00 28.57 17.26
C ASN A 87 18.12 29.50 16.82
N SER A 88 19.38 29.10 16.98
CA SER A 88 20.55 29.87 16.53
C SER A 88 20.61 29.95 15.01
N LEU A 89 20.27 28.83 14.33
CA LEU A 89 20.21 28.78 12.87
C LEU A 89 19.15 29.74 12.32
N LEU A 90 17.91 29.69 12.85
CA LEU A 90 16.82 30.54 12.39
C LEU A 90 17.11 32.02 12.65
N SER A 91 17.65 32.35 13.84
CA SER A 91 18.07 33.74 14.12
C SER A 91 19.20 34.20 13.20
N GLY A 92 20.16 33.33 12.86
CA GLY A 92 21.22 33.60 11.90
C GLY A 92 20.71 33.87 10.48
N ILE A 93 19.69 33.12 10.04
CA ILE A 93 19.04 33.34 8.75
C ILE A 93 18.30 34.70 8.74
N ASP A 94 17.55 34.99 9.80
CA ASP A 94 16.84 36.29 9.93
C ASP A 94 17.83 37.47 9.95
N ASP A 95 18.96 37.35 10.66
CA ASP A 95 20.02 38.37 10.68
C ASP A 95 20.65 38.55 9.29
N MET A 96 20.88 37.44 8.56
CA MET A 96 21.39 37.50 7.20
C MET A 96 20.43 38.25 6.28
N ILE A 97 19.15 37.92 6.32
CA ILE A 97 18.10 38.56 5.53
C ILE A 97 18.05 40.07 5.85
N ASN A 98 18.08 40.41 7.13
CA ASN A 98 18.06 41.83 7.56
C ASN A 98 19.28 42.61 7.06
N ARG A 99 20.48 41.99 7.07
CA ARG A 99 21.71 42.61 6.53
C ARG A 99 21.66 42.79 5.01
N LEU A 100 21.08 41.84 4.29
CA LEU A 100 20.92 41.96 2.83
C LEU A 100 19.89 43.03 2.47
N ASN A 101 18.78 43.10 3.19
CA ASN A 101 17.77 44.16 3.02
C ASN A 101 18.34 45.56 3.33
N LYS A 102 19.20 45.71 4.36
CA LYS A 102 19.87 46.99 4.66
C LYS A 102 20.86 47.43 3.57
N LYS A 103 21.28 46.52 2.69
CA LYS A 103 22.13 46.80 1.52
C LYS A 103 21.31 46.99 0.25
N ASP A 104 19.99 47.13 0.35
CA ASP A 104 19.05 47.25 -0.77
C ASP A 104 19.17 46.12 -1.81
N ILE A 105 19.51 44.89 -1.37
CA ILE A 105 19.56 43.72 -2.23
C ILE A 105 18.16 43.10 -2.26
N PRO A 106 17.48 43.06 -3.44
CA PRO A 106 16.14 42.49 -3.54
C PRO A 106 16.20 40.96 -3.36
N LEU A 107 15.34 40.44 -2.47
CA LEU A 107 15.30 39.04 -2.11
C LEU A 107 13.90 38.45 -2.31
N LYS A 108 13.83 37.18 -2.79
CA LYS A 108 12.65 36.34 -2.67
C LYS A 108 13.02 35.12 -1.83
N ILE A 109 12.24 34.86 -0.78
CA ILE A 109 12.55 33.79 0.18
C ILE A 109 11.49 32.75 0.11
N TYR A 110 11.94 31.49 -0.04
CA TYR A 110 11.14 30.30 -0.14
C TYR A 110 11.48 29.36 0.99
N ASN A 111 10.48 28.78 1.60
CA ASN A 111 10.64 27.60 2.44
C ASN A 111 10.46 26.37 1.57
N PHE A 112 11.22 25.32 1.82
CA PHE A 112 10.97 24.04 1.19
C PHE A 112 11.10 22.88 2.17
N GLY A 113 10.42 21.82 1.82
CA GLY A 113 10.41 20.53 2.47
C GLY A 113 9.78 19.56 1.50
N THR A 114 8.58 19.07 1.77
CA THR A 114 7.77 18.31 0.82
C THR A 114 7.33 19.14 -0.40
N GLU A 115 6.97 20.39 -0.14
CA GLU A 115 6.55 21.39 -1.14
C GLU A 115 7.38 22.68 -0.96
N ILE A 116 7.30 23.57 -1.96
CA ILE A 116 7.90 24.90 -1.88
C ILE A 116 6.80 25.88 -1.49
N ASP A 117 7.09 26.73 -0.49
CA ASP A 117 6.19 27.75 0.00
C ASP A 117 6.88 29.13 -0.04
N THR A 118 6.16 30.16 -0.46
CA THR A 118 6.66 31.53 -0.57
C THR A 118 6.51 32.33 0.73
N ASN A 119 5.96 31.75 1.79
CA ASN A 119 5.60 32.44 3.03
C ASN A 119 6.71 32.36 4.08
N TRP A 120 7.86 33.01 3.85
CA TRP A 120 8.81 33.23 4.93
C TRP A 120 8.34 34.36 5.82
N VAL A 121 8.15 34.10 7.11
CA VAL A 121 7.87 35.10 8.14
C VAL A 121 9.07 35.19 9.08
N LEU A 122 9.67 36.39 9.21
CA LEU A 122 10.77 36.63 10.15
C LEU A 122 10.32 36.24 11.56
N GLY A 123 11.17 35.46 12.25
CA GLY A 123 10.87 34.96 13.59
C GLY A 123 10.01 33.68 13.61
N GLN A 124 9.70 33.11 12.47
CA GLN A 124 8.97 31.84 12.39
C GLN A 124 9.86 30.67 12.85
N LYS A 125 9.39 29.91 13.88
CA LYS A 125 10.14 28.80 14.48
C LYS A 125 9.69 27.42 13.99
N ASN A 126 8.84 27.34 12.98
CA ASN A 126 8.22 26.09 12.55
C ASN A 126 9.08 25.37 11.50
N ILE A 127 9.91 24.46 11.98
CA ILE A 127 10.54 23.40 11.18
C ILE A 127 9.74 22.13 11.46
N ASN A 128 8.89 21.73 10.54
CA ASN A 128 7.94 20.65 10.75
C ASN A 128 7.63 19.82 9.50
N ASP A 129 8.33 20.06 8.38
CA ASP A 129 8.12 19.23 7.19
C ASP A 129 8.76 17.85 7.32
N ALA A 130 8.03 16.86 6.85
CA ALA A 130 8.38 15.46 7.00
C ALA A 130 9.52 15.00 6.10
N SER A 131 9.77 15.74 5.02
CA SER A 131 10.72 15.31 3.99
C SER A 131 11.36 16.50 3.30
N THR A 132 12.55 16.27 2.74
CA THR A 132 13.33 17.23 1.96
C THR A 132 13.30 16.83 0.49
N ASN A 133 12.69 17.69 -0.35
CA ASN A 133 12.60 17.50 -1.79
C ASN A 133 13.45 18.52 -2.56
N LEU A 134 14.77 18.31 -2.58
CA LEU A 134 15.70 19.16 -3.32
C LEU A 134 15.44 19.16 -4.84
N GLY A 135 14.91 18.06 -5.38
CA GLY A 135 14.57 17.98 -6.80
C GLY A 135 13.51 19.02 -7.22
N LYS A 136 12.53 19.31 -6.35
CA LYS A 136 11.55 20.40 -6.58
C LYS A 136 12.22 21.77 -6.57
N VAL A 137 13.13 22.03 -5.63
CA VAL A 137 13.87 23.29 -5.54
C VAL A 137 14.63 23.54 -6.83
N LEU A 138 15.39 22.56 -7.31
CA LEU A 138 16.17 22.70 -8.55
C LEU A 138 15.28 22.87 -9.78
N ASN A 139 14.15 22.19 -9.84
CA ASN A 139 13.17 22.40 -10.92
C ASN A 139 12.53 23.78 -10.86
N HIS A 140 12.20 24.30 -9.65
CA HIS A 140 11.69 25.64 -9.48
C HIS A 140 12.71 26.69 -9.93
N MET A 141 14.00 26.49 -9.59
CA MET A 141 15.09 27.36 -10.07
C MET A 141 15.19 27.36 -11.59
N ASN A 142 14.99 26.24 -12.27
CA ASN A 142 14.98 26.14 -13.73
C ASN A 142 13.75 26.78 -14.36
N GLN A 143 12.58 26.71 -13.72
CA GLN A 143 11.34 27.32 -14.21
C GLN A 143 11.32 28.83 -14.01
N ASP A 144 11.95 29.33 -12.95
CA ASP A 144 12.06 30.75 -12.62
C ASP A 144 13.17 31.43 -13.45
N ASN A 145 13.43 30.92 -14.66
CA ASN A 145 14.40 31.46 -15.62
C ASN A 145 14.02 32.81 -16.22
N GLY A 146 13.14 33.57 -15.52
CA GLY A 146 12.82 34.95 -15.87
C GLY A 146 14.02 35.89 -15.76
N TYR A 147 13.98 36.96 -16.52
CA TYR A 147 15.02 38.02 -16.64
C TYR A 147 15.25 38.81 -15.34
N GLY A 148 15.07 38.25 -14.18
CA GLY A 148 15.19 39.00 -12.90
C GLY A 148 16.00 38.29 -11.82
N VAL A 149 16.38 37.03 -12.01
CA VAL A 149 17.11 36.27 -10.97
C VAL A 149 18.62 36.42 -11.15
N ALA A 150 19.27 37.01 -10.15
CA ALA A 150 20.73 37.18 -10.09
C ALA A 150 21.47 35.88 -9.71
N GLY A 151 20.85 35.08 -8.85
CA GLY A 151 21.39 33.83 -8.35
C GLY A 151 20.50 33.24 -7.25
N SER A 152 20.89 32.10 -6.76
CA SER A 152 20.15 31.38 -5.71
C SER A 152 21.04 30.95 -4.56
N LEU A 153 20.47 30.96 -3.35
CA LEU A 153 21.09 30.44 -2.15
C LEU A 153 20.19 29.34 -1.56
N ILE A 154 20.76 28.17 -1.32
CA ILE A 154 20.08 27.05 -0.66
C ILE A 154 20.69 26.84 0.71
N ILE A 155 19.85 26.75 1.74
CA ILE A 155 20.24 26.45 3.12
C ILE A 155 19.59 25.13 3.50
N THR A 156 20.38 24.07 3.67
CA THR A 156 19.88 22.70 3.88
C THR A 156 20.96 21.84 4.54
N ASP A 157 20.56 20.75 5.20
CA ASP A 157 21.46 19.70 5.65
C ASP A 157 21.80 18.66 4.54
N GLY A 158 21.17 18.81 3.38
CA GLY A 158 21.40 17.96 2.20
C GLY A 158 20.73 16.58 2.26
N GLN A 159 19.96 16.26 3.29
CA GLN A 159 19.28 14.98 3.45
C GLN A 159 18.01 14.87 2.59
N ALA A 160 18.18 14.87 1.26
CA ALA A 160 17.07 14.70 0.32
C ALA A 160 16.56 13.27 0.37
N ASN A 161 15.33 13.09 0.88
CA ASN A 161 14.68 11.79 1.04
C ASN A 161 13.42 11.63 0.16
N GLN A 162 13.07 12.66 -0.61
CA GLN A 162 11.92 12.65 -1.52
C GLN A 162 12.25 13.34 -2.84
N GLY A 163 11.56 12.93 -3.92
CA GLY A 163 11.60 13.59 -5.22
C GLY A 163 12.50 12.92 -6.25
N ILE A 164 12.85 13.68 -7.29
CA ILE A 164 13.68 13.23 -8.41
C ILE A 164 15.15 13.23 -7.97
N ASN A 165 15.92 12.27 -8.47
CA ASN A 165 17.37 12.25 -8.23
C ASN A 165 18.02 13.53 -8.80
N ILE A 166 18.71 14.25 -7.93
CA ILE A 166 19.35 15.52 -8.21
C ILE A 166 20.31 15.44 -9.38
N SER A 167 21.00 14.30 -9.53
CA SER A 167 21.96 14.07 -10.63
C SER A 167 21.34 14.12 -12.03
N ASN A 168 20.02 13.99 -12.13
CA ASN A 168 19.29 14.00 -13.41
C ASN A 168 18.78 15.38 -13.82
N ILE A 169 19.06 16.43 -13.02
CA ILE A 169 18.55 17.79 -13.25
C ILE A 169 19.68 18.63 -13.85
N ASN A 170 19.48 19.11 -15.08
CA ASN A 170 20.38 20.07 -15.70
C ASN A 170 20.06 21.46 -15.19
N LEU A 171 21.04 22.11 -14.54
CA LEU A 171 20.93 23.48 -14.06
C LEU A 171 21.52 24.48 -15.07
N ASP A 172 20.96 25.68 -15.12
CA ASP A 172 21.50 26.77 -15.91
C ASP A 172 22.87 27.22 -15.35
N LYS A 173 23.93 26.96 -16.10
CA LYS A 173 25.31 27.27 -15.71
C LYS A 173 25.62 28.78 -15.61
N ASN A 174 24.72 29.62 -16.11
CA ASN A 174 24.93 31.06 -16.14
C ASN A 174 24.49 31.77 -14.83
N LYS A 175 23.78 31.06 -13.94
CA LYS A 175 23.29 31.61 -12.67
C LYS A 175 24.04 30.97 -11.51
N PRO A 176 24.67 31.76 -10.62
CA PRO A 176 25.38 31.21 -9.47
C PRO A 176 24.40 30.58 -8.46
N ILE A 177 24.74 29.41 -8.00
CA ILE A 177 24.04 28.72 -6.91
C ILE A 177 25.01 28.57 -5.76
N HIS A 178 24.66 29.15 -4.62
CA HIS A 178 25.39 28.98 -3.38
C HIS A 178 24.63 28.04 -2.46
N ILE A 179 25.38 27.23 -1.68
CA ILE A 179 24.80 26.28 -0.75
C ILE A 179 25.44 26.52 0.62
N ILE A 180 24.59 26.69 1.63
CA ILE A 180 25.01 26.66 3.03
C ILE A 180 24.58 25.30 3.59
N GLY A 181 25.56 24.41 3.80
CA GLY A 181 25.33 23.13 4.46
C GLY A 181 25.21 23.31 5.95
N ILE A 182 24.16 22.75 6.53
CA ILE A 182 23.90 22.75 7.98
C ILE A 182 24.19 21.36 8.53
N GLY A 183 24.82 21.30 9.69
CA GLY A 183 25.13 20.06 10.39
C GLY A 183 26.60 19.95 10.76
N ASP A 184 26.90 18.93 11.55
CA ASP A 184 28.25 18.61 11.98
C ASP A 184 29.04 17.85 10.90
N LYS A 185 30.34 18.08 10.84
CA LYS A 185 31.22 17.32 9.94
C LYS A 185 31.42 15.87 10.41
N ILE A 186 31.05 15.57 11.65
CA ILE A 186 31.15 14.22 12.22
C ILE A 186 29.86 13.49 11.78
N PRO A 187 29.98 12.38 11.04
CA PRO A 187 28.82 11.62 10.63
C PRO A 187 28.09 11.09 11.87
N LEU A 188 26.77 11.28 11.91
CA LEU A 188 25.91 10.71 12.94
C LEU A 188 25.95 9.19 12.84
N VAL A 189 26.20 8.52 13.96
CA VAL A 189 26.15 7.05 14.02
C VAL A 189 24.71 6.60 14.09
N ASP A 190 24.26 5.84 13.11
CA ASP A 190 22.91 5.27 13.08
C ASP A 190 22.90 3.92 12.33
N VAL A 191 22.17 2.96 12.87
CA VAL A 191 21.85 1.68 12.21
C VAL A 191 20.35 1.52 12.19
N SER A 192 19.77 1.31 11.03
CA SER A 192 18.31 1.23 10.88
C SER A 192 17.86 0.01 10.09
N ILE A 193 16.73 -0.56 10.50
CA ILE A 193 16.00 -1.53 9.69
C ILE A 193 15.19 -0.76 8.64
N VAL A 194 15.68 -0.77 7.39
CA VAL A 194 15.06 -0.06 6.27
C VAL A 194 13.80 -0.75 5.81
N SER A 195 13.87 -2.06 5.61
CA SER A 195 12.69 -2.88 5.25
C SER A 195 12.91 -4.35 5.58
N ILE A 196 11.80 -5.08 5.60
CA ILE A 196 11.79 -6.52 5.83
C ILE A 196 11.03 -7.18 4.68
N ASN A 197 11.73 -7.98 3.89
CA ASN A 197 11.15 -8.78 2.84
C ASN A 197 10.78 -10.14 3.39
N ALA A 198 9.50 -10.47 3.41
CA ALA A 198 8.98 -11.76 3.82
C ALA A 198 7.61 -11.97 3.17
N PRO A 199 7.15 -13.20 3.00
CA PRO A 199 5.81 -13.45 2.50
C PRO A 199 4.75 -12.89 3.47
N PRO A 200 3.65 -12.31 2.96
CA PRO A 200 2.56 -11.81 3.80
C PRO A 200 1.77 -12.94 4.46
N VAL A 201 1.86 -14.14 3.90
CA VAL A 201 1.19 -15.36 4.37
C VAL A 201 2.12 -16.56 4.24
N ILE A 202 2.11 -17.44 5.24
CA ILE A 202 2.90 -18.68 5.30
C ILE A 202 1.96 -19.83 5.67
N ILE A 203 2.24 -21.02 5.15
CA ILE A 203 1.55 -22.25 5.57
C ILE A 203 2.27 -22.84 6.78
N LYS A 204 1.53 -23.29 7.78
CA LYS A 204 2.09 -23.93 8.98
C LYS A 204 2.96 -25.12 8.60
N GLY A 205 4.19 -25.18 9.14
CA GLY A 205 5.15 -26.24 8.88
C GLY A 205 6.00 -26.06 7.62
N GLU A 206 5.71 -25.06 6.79
CA GLU A 206 6.57 -24.72 5.66
C GLU A 206 7.68 -23.76 6.09
N ASN A 207 8.82 -23.87 5.41
CA ASN A 207 9.93 -22.95 5.60
C ASN A 207 9.67 -21.65 4.84
N ALA A 208 9.89 -20.52 5.49
CA ALA A 208 9.79 -19.20 4.86
C ALA A 208 11.04 -18.39 5.16
N GLU A 209 11.49 -17.64 4.16
CA GLU A 209 12.63 -16.74 4.29
C GLU A 209 12.16 -15.34 4.71
N ILE A 210 12.84 -14.76 5.69
CA ILE A 210 12.74 -13.36 6.09
C ILE A 210 14.08 -12.71 5.79
N GLU A 211 14.10 -11.79 4.82
CA GLU A 211 15.26 -10.98 4.49
C GLU A 211 15.12 -9.61 5.14
N VAL A 212 16.08 -9.24 5.98
CA VAL A 212 16.14 -7.95 6.67
C VAL A 212 17.15 -7.06 5.96
N LEU A 213 16.75 -5.86 5.59
CA LEU A 213 17.59 -4.86 4.97
C LEU A 213 17.93 -3.80 6.01
N LEU A 214 19.22 -3.60 6.20
CA LEU A 214 19.78 -2.64 7.15
C LEU A 214 20.49 -1.53 6.39
N SER A 215 20.44 -0.32 6.90
CA SER A 215 21.30 0.77 6.47
C SER A 215 22.07 1.31 7.67
N SER A 216 23.29 1.76 7.44
CA SER A 216 24.14 2.33 8.50
C SER A 216 24.88 3.56 8.01
N PHE A 217 25.01 4.55 8.90
CA PHE A 217 25.74 5.80 8.68
C PHE A 217 26.78 6.01 9.79
N GLY A 218 27.81 6.77 9.49
CA GLY A 218 28.83 7.18 10.46
C GLY A 218 29.77 6.06 10.91
N ILE A 219 29.65 4.87 10.36
CA ILE A 219 30.46 3.69 10.73
C ILE A 219 30.74 2.84 9.48
N GLN A 220 31.92 2.21 9.47
CA GLN A 220 32.29 1.24 8.44
C GLN A 220 32.87 -0.01 9.11
N ASN A 221 32.62 -1.18 8.53
CA ASN A 221 33.14 -2.49 8.94
C ASN A 221 32.84 -2.88 10.41
N GLN A 222 31.85 -2.28 11.04
CA GLN A 222 31.44 -2.65 12.39
C GLN A 222 30.51 -3.85 12.38
N ARG A 223 30.70 -4.78 13.32
CA ARG A 223 29.87 -5.96 13.47
C ARG A 223 28.62 -5.66 14.31
N VAL A 224 27.48 -6.01 13.79
CA VAL A 224 26.21 -5.99 14.53
C VAL A 224 25.60 -7.38 14.58
N ASN A 225 24.83 -7.63 15.62
CA ASN A 225 24.07 -8.86 15.75
C ASN A 225 22.60 -8.57 15.48
N VAL A 226 22.02 -9.31 14.53
CA VAL A 226 20.60 -9.22 14.16
C VAL A 226 19.88 -10.43 14.73
N MET A 227 18.84 -10.20 15.48
CA MET A 227 18.05 -11.23 16.18
C MET A 227 16.61 -11.22 15.70
N ILE A 228 16.03 -12.41 15.58
CA ILE A 228 14.61 -12.60 15.31
C ILE A 228 13.95 -13.40 16.43
N HIS A 229 12.85 -12.88 16.96
CA HIS A 229 12.09 -13.49 18.04
C HIS A 229 10.62 -13.68 17.61
N SER A 230 10.00 -14.72 18.13
CA SER A 230 8.53 -14.85 18.14
C SER A 230 8.09 -14.84 19.60
N LYS A 231 7.35 -13.81 19.98
CA LYS A 231 7.09 -13.47 21.39
C LYS A 231 8.42 -13.35 22.16
N GLU A 232 8.65 -14.16 23.18
CA GLU A 232 9.89 -14.18 23.96
C GLU A 232 10.92 -15.20 23.47
N LYS A 233 10.55 -16.07 22.51
CA LYS A 233 11.44 -17.13 22.01
C LYS A 233 12.36 -16.58 20.93
N LEU A 234 13.68 -16.68 21.13
CA LEU A 234 14.67 -16.42 20.09
C LEU A 234 14.59 -17.53 19.02
N LEU A 235 14.34 -17.14 17.77
CA LEU A 235 14.29 -18.06 16.62
C LEU A 235 15.62 -18.12 15.88
N GLY A 236 16.38 -17.02 15.87
CA GLY A 236 17.67 -16.95 15.21
C GLY A 236 18.45 -15.70 15.59
N SER A 237 19.76 -15.82 15.49
CA SER A 237 20.71 -14.72 15.69
C SER A 237 21.83 -14.86 14.68
N LYS A 238 22.14 -13.79 13.97
CA LYS A 238 23.21 -13.75 12.96
C LYS A 238 23.99 -12.46 13.06
N THR A 239 25.29 -12.55 12.84
CA THR A 239 26.18 -11.40 12.82
C THR A 239 26.39 -10.92 11.40
N LEU A 240 26.39 -9.60 11.22
CA LEU A 240 26.59 -8.91 9.95
C LEU A 240 27.67 -7.84 10.12
N ASN A 241 28.55 -7.69 9.12
CA ASN A 241 29.46 -6.56 9.02
C ASN A 241 28.75 -5.44 8.24
N LEU A 242 28.67 -4.26 8.82
CA LEU A 242 28.02 -3.11 8.19
C LEU A 242 28.95 -2.45 7.18
N SER A 243 28.42 -2.16 5.99
CA SER A 243 29.16 -1.49 4.91
C SER A 243 29.29 0.02 5.14
N GLY A 244 28.38 0.63 5.87
CA GLY A 244 28.36 2.07 6.15
C GLY A 244 27.88 2.95 4.99
N GLU A 245 28.01 4.27 5.17
CA GLU A 245 27.72 5.30 4.14
C GLU A 245 26.33 5.21 3.49
N GLY A 246 25.32 4.71 4.23
CA GLY A 246 23.96 4.53 3.71
C GLY A 246 23.77 3.32 2.81
N SER A 247 24.77 2.46 2.67
CA SER A 247 24.65 1.19 1.93
C SER A 247 23.61 0.29 2.54
N ILE A 248 23.00 -0.55 1.71
CA ILE A 248 22.02 -1.54 2.14
C ILE A 248 22.68 -2.91 2.33
N ASP A 249 22.79 -3.30 3.58
CA ASP A 249 23.25 -4.62 3.98
C ASP A 249 22.08 -5.57 4.18
N LYS A 250 22.23 -6.85 3.79
CA LYS A 250 21.15 -7.85 3.79
C LYS A 250 21.50 -9.04 4.67
N ILE A 251 20.51 -9.47 5.44
CA ILE A 251 20.63 -10.68 6.26
C ILE A 251 19.34 -11.50 6.17
N ARG A 252 19.47 -12.83 6.12
CA ARG A 252 18.35 -13.74 5.89
C ARG A 252 18.16 -14.70 7.04
N PHE A 253 16.91 -14.91 7.42
CA PHE A 253 16.50 -15.89 8.41
C PHE A 253 15.49 -16.87 7.78
N MET A 254 15.64 -18.14 8.09
CA MET A 254 14.62 -19.16 7.77
C MET A 254 13.78 -19.39 9.01
N ILE A 255 12.47 -19.30 8.85
CA ILE A 255 11.50 -19.58 9.91
C ILE A 255 10.60 -20.73 9.49
N ASN A 256 10.15 -21.51 10.48
CA ASN A 256 9.17 -22.57 10.31
C ASN A 256 8.10 -22.41 11.41
N PRO A 257 6.94 -21.79 11.10
CA PRO A 257 5.91 -21.56 12.10
C PRO A 257 5.19 -22.86 12.47
N ASP A 258 5.12 -23.14 13.77
CA ASP A 258 4.45 -24.30 14.36
C ASP A 258 2.99 -24.01 14.80
N LYS A 259 2.57 -22.72 14.79
CA LYS A 259 1.24 -22.25 15.19
C LYS A 259 0.57 -21.50 14.06
N THR A 260 -0.76 -21.57 14.00
CA THR A 260 -1.59 -20.83 13.03
C THR A 260 -2.09 -19.52 13.65
N GLY A 261 -2.52 -18.61 12.77
CA GLY A 261 -3.01 -17.29 13.12
C GLY A 261 -2.01 -16.19 12.79
N GLU A 262 -2.25 -14.99 13.26
CA GLU A 262 -1.31 -13.90 13.13
C GLU A 262 -0.17 -14.07 14.13
N ILE A 263 1.05 -14.18 13.62
CA ILE A 263 2.25 -14.34 14.44
C ILE A 263 3.12 -13.10 14.25
N GLU A 264 3.44 -12.45 15.36
CA GLU A 264 4.36 -11.32 15.37
C GLU A 264 5.81 -11.80 15.55
N TYR A 265 6.65 -11.43 14.58
CA TYR A 265 8.09 -11.62 14.63
C TYR A 265 8.75 -10.28 14.96
N LYS A 266 9.47 -10.22 16.09
CA LYS A 266 10.27 -9.06 16.50
C LYS A 266 11.66 -9.21 15.95
N ILE A 267 12.08 -8.28 15.12
CA ILE A 267 13.42 -8.19 14.56
C ILE A 267 14.14 -7.06 15.28
N GLN A 268 15.36 -7.32 15.75
CA GLN A 268 16.13 -6.37 16.50
C GLN A 268 17.60 -6.45 16.11
N VAL A 269 18.22 -5.28 15.93
CA VAL A 269 19.66 -5.08 15.80
C VAL A 269 20.18 -4.56 17.14
N ASN A 270 21.35 -5.01 17.60
CA ASN A 270 21.96 -4.44 18.79
C ASN A 270 22.38 -2.99 18.54
N ALA A 271 22.15 -2.14 19.54
CA ALA A 271 22.55 -0.74 19.47
C ALA A 271 24.08 -0.60 19.44
N LEU A 272 24.55 0.39 18.71
CA LEU A 272 25.94 0.79 18.66
C LEU A 272 26.24 1.90 19.69
N PRO A 273 27.51 2.05 20.14
CA PRO A 273 27.88 3.21 20.91
C PRO A 273 27.61 4.51 20.14
N ASP A 274 27.15 5.52 20.85
CA ASP A 274 26.84 6.87 20.31
C ASP A 274 25.77 6.90 19.20
N GLU A 275 24.92 5.88 19.12
CA GLU A 275 23.84 5.82 18.15
C GLU A 275 22.74 6.85 18.45
N VAL A 276 22.38 7.62 17.43
CA VAL A 276 21.44 8.74 17.56
C VAL A 276 20.01 8.26 17.76
N ASN A 277 19.62 7.16 17.09
CA ASN A 277 18.25 6.65 17.11
C ASN A 277 18.21 5.12 17.26
N ILE A 278 18.00 4.64 18.46
CA ILE A 278 17.88 3.21 18.76
C ILE A 278 16.47 2.63 18.50
N LEU A 279 15.47 3.47 18.20
CA LEU A 279 14.09 3.02 17.98
C LEU A 279 13.93 2.34 16.61
N ASN A 280 14.69 2.79 15.60
CA ASN A 280 14.68 2.22 14.25
C ASN A 280 15.43 0.87 14.15
N ASN A 281 16.12 0.44 15.23
CA ASN A 281 16.78 -0.87 15.36
C ASN A 281 15.80 -2.01 15.66
N LYS A 282 14.54 -1.72 15.89
CA LYS A 282 13.53 -2.70 16.26
C LYS A 282 12.31 -2.58 15.34
N GLN A 283 11.88 -3.69 14.80
CA GLN A 283 10.68 -3.77 13.99
C GLN A 283 9.85 -5.00 14.37
N ILE A 284 8.53 -4.86 14.30
CA ILE A 284 7.58 -5.95 14.46
C ILE A 284 7.03 -6.30 13.08
N LEU A 285 7.09 -7.56 12.73
CA LEU A 285 6.61 -8.11 11.47
C LEU A 285 5.46 -9.06 11.73
N PRO A 286 4.19 -8.65 11.52
CA PRO A 286 3.07 -9.56 11.58
C PRO A 286 3.01 -10.40 10.31
N ILE A 287 2.89 -11.71 10.46
CA ILE A 287 2.72 -12.66 9.35
C ILE A 287 1.52 -13.55 9.66
N GLN A 288 0.62 -13.69 8.69
CA GLN A 288 -0.50 -14.62 8.78
C GLN A 288 -0.01 -16.03 8.48
N VAL A 289 -0.20 -16.95 9.43
CA VAL A 289 0.11 -18.38 9.25
C VAL A 289 -1.19 -19.16 9.08
N LEU A 290 -1.35 -19.76 7.90
CA LEU A 290 -2.50 -20.58 7.56
C LEU A 290 -2.26 -22.04 7.96
N LYS A 291 -3.35 -22.73 8.22
CA LYS A 291 -3.33 -24.18 8.41
C LYS A 291 -3.26 -24.87 7.06
N ASN A 292 -2.47 -25.92 6.93
CA ASN A 292 -2.35 -26.67 5.69
C ASN A 292 -3.62 -27.45 5.37
N GLU A 293 -4.22 -28.06 6.40
CA GLU A 293 -5.41 -28.89 6.26
C GLU A 293 -6.44 -28.56 7.34
N TYR A 294 -7.71 -28.49 6.95
CA TYR A 294 -8.86 -28.31 7.86
C TYR A 294 -9.71 -29.55 7.85
N LYS A 295 -10.02 -30.07 9.04
CA LYS A 295 -10.85 -31.25 9.19
C LYS A 295 -12.29 -30.88 9.51
N ILE A 296 -13.21 -31.28 8.65
CA ILE A 296 -14.63 -30.93 8.71
C ILE A 296 -15.46 -32.19 8.91
N SER A 297 -16.38 -32.13 9.86
CA SER A 297 -17.37 -33.18 10.05
C SER A 297 -18.74 -32.71 9.54
N ILE A 298 -19.39 -33.53 8.71
CA ILE A 298 -20.80 -33.38 8.35
C ILE A 298 -21.59 -34.48 9.04
N ILE A 299 -22.60 -34.11 9.83
CA ILE A 299 -23.52 -35.05 10.47
C ILE A 299 -24.90 -34.84 9.85
N THR A 300 -25.35 -35.81 9.06
CA THR A 300 -26.61 -35.75 8.34
C THR A 300 -27.63 -36.67 9.00
N GLY A 301 -28.78 -36.10 9.39
CA GLY A 301 -29.88 -36.86 9.95
C GLY A 301 -30.74 -37.55 8.89
N ALA A 302 -31.18 -36.79 7.91
CA ALA A 302 -31.87 -37.33 6.74
C ALA A 302 -31.22 -36.75 5.45
N PRO A 303 -30.51 -37.59 4.66
CA PRO A 303 -29.85 -37.12 3.45
C PRO A 303 -30.84 -36.53 2.43
N ASN A 304 -30.47 -35.42 1.84
CA ASN A 304 -31.25 -34.70 0.86
C ASN A 304 -30.34 -34.00 -0.19
N PHE A 305 -30.90 -33.18 -1.07
CA PHE A 305 -30.11 -32.47 -2.07
C PHE A 305 -29.12 -31.47 -1.48
N ASN A 306 -29.42 -30.86 -0.29
CA ASN A 306 -28.47 -29.97 0.39
C ASN A 306 -27.20 -30.71 0.80
N THR A 307 -27.32 -31.98 1.24
CA THR A 307 -26.19 -32.84 1.58
C THR A 307 -25.18 -32.94 0.44
N SER A 308 -25.68 -33.11 -0.79
CA SER A 308 -24.84 -33.19 -1.98
C SER A 308 -24.17 -31.84 -2.28
N VAL A 309 -24.88 -30.75 -2.14
CA VAL A 309 -24.32 -29.39 -2.33
C VAL A 309 -23.21 -29.10 -1.34
N LEU A 310 -23.45 -29.32 -0.05
CA LEU A 310 -22.46 -29.10 1.01
C LEU A 310 -21.18 -29.94 0.75
N LYS A 311 -21.36 -31.22 0.40
CA LYS A 311 -20.23 -32.10 0.08
C LYS A 311 -19.44 -31.63 -1.15
N ASN A 312 -20.13 -31.22 -2.21
CA ASN A 312 -19.48 -30.80 -3.45
C ASN A 312 -18.67 -29.52 -3.20
N ILE A 313 -19.26 -28.52 -2.55
CA ILE A 313 -18.58 -27.25 -2.26
C ILE A 313 -17.35 -27.46 -1.37
N LEU A 314 -17.47 -28.27 -0.33
CA LEU A 314 -16.34 -28.55 0.54
C LEU A 314 -15.23 -29.34 -0.16
N LYS A 315 -15.57 -30.27 -1.07
CA LYS A 315 -14.60 -31.06 -1.83
C LYS A 315 -13.79 -30.28 -2.86
N GLU A 316 -14.30 -29.13 -3.34
CA GLU A 316 -13.57 -28.29 -4.27
C GLU A 316 -12.34 -27.64 -3.64
N ASN A 317 -12.28 -27.58 -2.31
CA ASN A 317 -11.12 -27.08 -1.60
C ASN A 317 -10.22 -28.23 -1.16
N ASN A 318 -9.07 -28.38 -1.81
CA ASN A 318 -8.11 -29.46 -1.55
C ASN A 318 -7.55 -29.47 -0.10
N ASN A 319 -7.68 -28.37 0.62
CA ASN A 319 -7.22 -28.26 2.01
C ASN A 319 -8.26 -28.75 3.02
N PHE A 320 -9.44 -29.21 2.58
CA PHE A 320 -10.50 -29.70 3.45
C PHE A 320 -10.56 -31.22 3.44
N GLN A 321 -10.34 -31.83 4.60
CA GLN A 321 -10.63 -33.24 4.85
C GLN A 321 -12.04 -33.37 5.43
N ILE A 322 -12.89 -34.16 4.79
CA ILE A 322 -14.30 -34.27 5.11
C ILE A 322 -14.62 -35.65 5.64
N ASP A 323 -15.08 -35.74 6.87
CA ASP A 323 -15.70 -36.92 7.46
C ASP A 323 -17.22 -36.73 7.42
N HIS A 324 -17.93 -37.59 6.72
CA HIS A 324 -19.39 -37.51 6.60
C HIS A 324 -20.07 -38.68 7.32
N TYR A 325 -20.82 -38.38 8.36
CA TYR A 325 -21.63 -39.29 9.16
C TYR A 325 -23.09 -39.11 8.80
N PHE A 326 -23.74 -40.11 8.26
CA PHE A 326 -25.16 -40.04 7.95
C PHE A 326 -25.96 -41.13 8.67
N LEU A 327 -27.14 -40.76 9.12
CA LEU A 327 -28.03 -41.67 9.84
C LEU A 327 -28.63 -42.70 8.87
N THR A 328 -28.63 -43.95 9.28
CA THR A 328 -29.28 -45.07 8.61
C THR A 328 -30.24 -45.76 9.60
N LYS A 329 -31.02 -46.73 9.13
CA LYS A 329 -31.88 -47.54 10.01
C LYS A 329 -31.08 -48.27 11.09
N ASN A 330 -29.80 -48.55 10.88
CA ASN A 330 -28.92 -49.29 11.77
C ASN A 330 -27.94 -48.40 12.54
N GLY A 331 -28.19 -47.10 12.61
CA GLY A 331 -27.32 -46.12 13.22
C GLY A 331 -26.48 -45.34 12.20
N TYR A 332 -25.48 -44.61 12.68
CA TYR A 332 -24.63 -43.77 11.80
C TYR A 332 -23.61 -44.57 11.02
N LEU A 333 -23.41 -44.19 9.76
CA LEU A 333 -22.36 -44.70 8.89
C LEU A 333 -21.45 -43.56 8.41
N PRO A 334 -20.15 -43.54 8.68
CA PRO A 334 -19.42 -44.39 9.64
C PRO A 334 -19.96 -44.25 11.09
N PRO A 335 -19.57 -45.17 12.02
CA PRO A 335 -19.98 -45.09 13.42
C PRO A 335 -19.52 -43.76 14.09
N LEU A 336 -20.39 -43.14 14.91
CA LEU A 336 -20.09 -41.90 15.60
C LEU A 336 -18.92 -41.96 16.59
N LYS A 337 -18.44 -43.16 16.94
CA LYS A 337 -17.23 -43.30 17.75
C LYS A 337 -16.06 -42.51 17.15
N ASN A 338 -15.84 -42.60 15.83
CA ASN A 338 -14.77 -41.90 15.14
C ASN A 338 -14.95 -40.36 15.22
N PHE A 339 -16.20 -39.88 15.19
CA PHE A 339 -16.51 -38.47 15.37
C PHE A 339 -16.08 -37.96 16.76
N TRP A 340 -16.36 -38.74 17.82
CA TRP A 340 -16.03 -38.32 19.18
C TRP A 340 -14.53 -38.26 19.43
N ASP A 341 -13.77 -39.17 18.84
CA ASP A 341 -12.33 -39.29 19.02
C ASP A 341 -11.53 -38.29 18.16
N THR A 342 -12.14 -37.77 17.09
CA THR A 342 -11.47 -36.89 16.13
C THR A 342 -11.62 -35.41 16.49
N LYS A 343 -10.55 -34.63 16.32
CA LYS A 343 -10.62 -33.17 16.42
C LYS A 343 -11.01 -32.57 15.07
N TYR A 344 -12.05 -31.76 15.07
CA TYR A 344 -12.52 -31.03 13.89
C TYR A 344 -12.30 -29.53 14.01
N ASP A 345 -12.15 -28.85 12.90
CA ASP A 345 -12.12 -27.40 12.80
C ASP A 345 -13.52 -26.81 12.61
N LEU A 346 -14.41 -27.60 11.99
CA LEU A 346 -15.79 -27.25 11.74
C LEU A 346 -16.68 -28.50 11.86
N ILE A 347 -17.81 -28.37 12.53
CA ILE A 347 -18.86 -29.38 12.56
C ILE A 347 -20.09 -28.79 11.88
N LEU A 348 -20.65 -29.52 10.91
CA LEU A 348 -21.87 -29.18 10.21
C LEU A 348 -22.97 -30.17 10.58
N PHE A 349 -24.10 -29.67 11.05
CA PHE A 349 -25.34 -30.43 11.09
C PHE A 349 -26.13 -30.15 9.83
N ASP A 350 -26.45 -31.18 9.09
CA ASP A 350 -27.22 -31.14 7.86
C ASP A 350 -28.51 -31.92 8.04
N ASN A 351 -29.65 -31.21 8.04
CA ASN A 351 -30.95 -31.80 8.33
C ASN A 351 -30.91 -32.69 9.60
N HIS A 352 -30.41 -32.12 10.69
CA HIS A 352 -30.09 -32.83 11.93
C HIS A 352 -30.22 -31.89 13.14
N PRO A 353 -30.73 -32.34 14.33
CA PRO A 353 -31.21 -33.70 14.64
C PRO A 353 -32.61 -33.98 14.03
N VAL A 354 -32.92 -35.27 13.84
CA VAL A 354 -34.21 -35.76 13.37
C VAL A 354 -34.94 -36.57 14.45
N LYS A 355 -36.22 -36.88 14.24
CA LYS A 355 -37.03 -37.61 15.24
C LYS A 355 -36.47 -38.97 15.60
N GLU A 356 -35.88 -39.65 14.62
CA GLU A 356 -35.35 -41.01 14.79
C GLU A 356 -34.17 -41.09 15.74
N ASN A 357 -33.40 -40.02 15.92
CA ASN A 357 -32.21 -39.99 16.75
C ASN A 357 -32.32 -39.03 17.96
N LYS A 358 -33.50 -38.50 18.25
CA LYS A 358 -33.70 -37.45 19.28
C LYS A 358 -33.20 -37.84 20.66
N GLU A 359 -33.49 -39.05 21.13
CA GLU A 359 -33.10 -39.50 22.45
C GLU A 359 -31.58 -39.69 22.56
N GLU A 360 -30.94 -40.17 21.52
CA GLU A 360 -29.51 -40.30 21.45
C GLU A 360 -28.82 -38.93 21.53
N TRP A 361 -29.22 -37.98 20.72
CA TRP A 361 -28.63 -36.64 20.72
C TRP A 361 -28.98 -35.78 21.91
N LYS A 362 -30.09 -36.01 22.54
CA LYS A 362 -30.41 -35.43 23.84
C LYS A 362 -29.39 -35.86 24.91
N SER A 363 -28.98 -37.12 24.89
CA SER A 363 -27.93 -37.64 25.77
C SER A 363 -26.53 -37.10 25.41
N PHE A 364 -26.25 -36.88 24.12
CA PHE A 364 -24.97 -36.39 23.63
C PHE A 364 -24.77 -34.88 23.78
N LEU A 365 -25.80 -34.09 23.99
CA LEU A 365 -25.72 -32.63 24.06
C LEU A 365 -24.59 -32.11 24.97
N ARG A 366 -24.46 -32.66 26.15
CA ARG A 366 -23.43 -32.25 27.14
C ARG A 366 -22.02 -32.60 26.64
N ILE A 367 -21.84 -33.77 26.03
CA ILE A 367 -20.57 -34.22 25.50
C ILE A 367 -20.20 -33.38 24.26
N PHE A 368 -21.18 -33.09 23.42
CA PHE A 368 -21.03 -32.23 22.25
C PHE A 368 -20.60 -30.81 22.65
N ALA A 369 -21.30 -30.18 23.61
CA ALA A 369 -20.94 -28.86 24.10
C ALA A 369 -19.50 -28.84 24.66
N LYS A 370 -19.11 -29.87 25.45
CA LYS A 370 -17.74 -30.01 25.94
C LYS A 370 -16.74 -30.17 24.78
N LYS A 371 -17.07 -30.93 23.75
CA LYS A 371 -16.22 -31.16 22.58
C LYS A 371 -15.94 -29.84 21.82
N ILE A 372 -16.98 -29.11 21.45
CA ILE A 372 -16.81 -27.85 20.70
C ILE A 372 -16.03 -26.80 21.50
N LEU A 373 -16.28 -26.69 22.82
CA LEU A 373 -15.58 -25.75 23.70
C LEU A 373 -14.09 -26.13 23.86
N SER A 374 -13.80 -27.40 24.20
CA SER A 374 -12.43 -27.85 24.46
C SER A 374 -11.54 -27.85 23.22
N GLN A 375 -12.11 -28.16 22.07
CA GLN A 375 -11.41 -28.21 20.80
C GLN A 375 -11.43 -26.86 20.06
N LYS A 376 -12.18 -25.89 20.54
CA LYS A 376 -12.42 -24.58 19.91
C LYS A 376 -12.98 -24.74 18.49
N THR A 377 -13.91 -25.67 18.32
CA THR A 377 -14.49 -26.06 17.03
C THR A 377 -15.72 -25.22 16.74
N SER A 378 -15.75 -24.56 15.61
CA SER A 378 -16.93 -23.84 15.12
C SER A 378 -18.02 -24.80 14.68
N PHE A 379 -19.29 -24.35 14.76
CA PHE A 379 -20.44 -25.20 14.54
C PHE A 379 -21.48 -24.51 13.66
N ALA A 380 -22.03 -25.24 12.69
CA ALA A 380 -23.08 -24.72 11.82
C ALA A 380 -24.23 -25.72 11.67
N ILE A 381 -25.43 -25.18 11.51
CA ILE A 381 -26.65 -25.95 11.28
C ILE A 381 -27.28 -25.53 9.96
N PHE A 382 -27.50 -26.48 9.08
CA PHE A 382 -28.29 -26.34 7.86
C PHE A 382 -29.62 -27.06 8.07
N LEU A 383 -30.70 -26.28 8.19
CA LEU A 383 -32.01 -26.84 8.43
C LEU A 383 -32.52 -27.62 7.21
N GLY A 384 -33.25 -28.69 7.47
CA GLY A 384 -33.90 -29.53 6.47
C GLY A 384 -35.39 -29.73 6.79
N ASN A 385 -36.05 -30.62 6.05
CA ASN A 385 -37.48 -30.88 6.23
C ASN A 385 -37.78 -31.84 7.39
N ASP A 386 -36.79 -32.63 7.82
CA ASP A 386 -37.00 -33.71 8.80
C ASP A 386 -36.53 -33.32 10.21
N ILE A 387 -36.18 -32.07 10.42
CA ILE A 387 -35.72 -31.54 11.71
C ILE A 387 -36.75 -31.77 12.83
N ASP A 388 -36.28 -32.29 13.95
CA ASP A 388 -37.05 -32.30 15.20
C ASP A 388 -36.75 -31.04 16.03
N GLU A 389 -37.68 -30.07 16.01
CA GLU A 389 -37.47 -28.75 16.65
C GLU A 389 -37.16 -28.86 18.17
N ASN A 390 -37.79 -29.81 18.85
CA ASN A 390 -37.54 -30.03 20.28
C ASN A 390 -36.10 -30.48 20.57
N SER A 391 -35.52 -31.27 19.66
CA SER A 391 -34.14 -31.72 19.77
C SER A 391 -33.15 -30.68 19.22
N LEU A 392 -33.57 -29.82 18.30
CA LEU A 392 -32.78 -28.72 17.77
C LEU A 392 -32.57 -27.59 18.77
N LYS A 393 -33.63 -27.23 19.51
CA LYS A 393 -33.61 -26.08 20.44
C LYS A 393 -32.42 -26.05 21.39
N PRO A 394 -32.01 -27.15 22.07
CA PRO A 394 -30.83 -27.15 22.92
C PRO A 394 -29.50 -26.84 22.19
N PHE A 395 -29.39 -27.18 20.90
CA PHE A 395 -28.19 -26.86 20.08
C PHE A 395 -28.19 -25.40 19.67
N LEU A 396 -29.35 -24.83 19.35
CA LEU A 396 -29.49 -23.40 19.11
C LEU A 396 -29.13 -22.56 20.34
N ASN A 397 -29.51 -23.02 21.52
CA ASN A 397 -29.15 -22.37 22.77
C ASN A 397 -27.63 -22.30 23.03
N LEU A 398 -26.84 -23.26 22.51
CA LEU A 398 -25.38 -23.16 22.54
C LEU A 398 -24.86 -21.99 21.70
N MET A 399 -25.63 -21.58 20.67
CA MET A 399 -25.33 -20.48 19.78
C MET A 399 -25.92 -19.13 20.21
N ASP A 400 -26.61 -19.07 21.38
CA ASP A 400 -27.46 -17.96 21.83
C ASP A 400 -28.62 -17.64 20.86
N MET A 401 -29.18 -18.67 20.26
CA MET A 401 -30.36 -18.61 19.38
C MET A 401 -31.47 -19.47 19.95
N ASP A 402 -32.73 -19.14 19.63
CA ASP A 402 -33.91 -19.93 20.02
C ASP A 402 -34.89 -20.03 18.87
N ILE A 403 -35.79 -21.00 18.91
CA ILE A 403 -36.88 -21.16 17.97
C ILE A 403 -37.99 -20.18 18.39
N LYS A 404 -38.48 -19.43 17.42
CA LYS A 404 -39.56 -18.47 17.58
C LYS A 404 -40.87 -19.05 17.04
N GLN A 405 -42.00 -18.64 17.62
CA GLN A 405 -43.30 -18.94 17.01
C GLN A 405 -43.38 -18.32 15.62
N PRO A 406 -43.77 -19.09 14.59
CA PRO A 406 -43.76 -18.63 13.23
C PRO A 406 -44.78 -17.51 13.04
N LEU A 407 -44.29 -16.42 12.42
CA LEU A 407 -45.11 -15.27 12.01
C LEU A 407 -45.67 -15.41 10.58
N ILE A 408 -45.27 -16.49 9.90
CA ILE A 408 -45.62 -16.73 8.47
C ILE A 408 -46.08 -18.15 8.26
N GLN A 409 -46.63 -18.42 7.09
CA GLN A 409 -46.97 -19.78 6.66
C GLN A 409 -45.70 -20.55 6.35
N LEU A 410 -45.37 -21.53 7.20
CA LEU A 410 -44.24 -22.42 7.01
C LEU A 410 -44.42 -23.27 5.74
N GLY A 411 -43.29 -23.64 5.10
CA GLY A 411 -43.26 -24.42 3.87
C GLY A 411 -43.52 -23.64 2.58
N SER A 412 -43.95 -22.38 2.64
CA SER A 412 -44.07 -21.50 1.49
C SER A 412 -42.70 -20.93 1.09
N SER A 413 -42.55 -20.66 -0.23
CA SER A 413 -41.29 -20.07 -0.76
C SER A 413 -41.42 -18.55 -0.85
N TYR A 414 -40.37 -17.87 -0.40
CA TYR A 414 -40.31 -16.41 -0.30
C TYR A 414 -39.02 -15.89 -0.93
N ASN A 415 -39.08 -14.67 -1.47
CA ASN A 415 -37.90 -13.96 -1.93
C ASN A 415 -37.06 -13.52 -0.73
N TRP A 416 -35.74 -13.52 -0.91
CA TRP A 416 -34.79 -13.19 0.13
C TRP A 416 -33.66 -12.29 -0.41
N LYS A 417 -32.94 -11.63 0.49
CA LYS A 417 -31.83 -10.76 0.15
C LYS A 417 -30.78 -10.70 1.23
N PHE A 418 -29.57 -10.29 0.87
CA PHE A 418 -28.53 -9.99 1.82
C PHE A 418 -28.84 -8.73 2.65
N SER A 419 -28.39 -8.73 3.89
CA SER A 419 -28.46 -7.56 4.76
C SER A 419 -27.17 -6.74 4.69
N LYS A 420 -27.21 -5.49 5.18
CA LYS A 420 -26.02 -4.64 5.32
C LYS A 420 -24.92 -5.26 6.22
N ASN A 421 -25.28 -6.20 7.09
CA ASN A 421 -24.31 -6.91 7.92
C ASN A 421 -23.39 -7.81 7.09
N TRP A 422 -23.84 -8.30 5.93
CA TRP A 422 -22.97 -9.05 5.02
C TRP A 422 -21.77 -8.21 4.59
N GLU A 423 -21.99 -7.02 4.07
CA GLU A 423 -20.93 -6.11 3.63
C GLU A 423 -20.01 -5.66 4.78
N ALA A 424 -20.59 -5.44 5.96
CA ALA A 424 -19.83 -5.05 7.15
C ALA A 424 -18.89 -6.14 7.66
N ILE A 425 -19.26 -7.42 7.52
CA ILE A 425 -18.47 -8.56 7.99
C ILE A 425 -17.53 -9.08 6.90
N PHE A 426 -17.93 -8.97 5.63
CA PHE A 426 -17.18 -9.42 4.45
C PHE A 426 -16.92 -8.27 3.46
N PRO A 427 -16.19 -7.22 3.87
CA PRO A 427 -16.05 -5.98 3.08
C PRO A 427 -15.27 -6.12 1.77
N PHE A 428 -14.60 -7.25 1.56
CA PHE A 428 -13.76 -7.50 0.38
C PHE A 428 -14.39 -8.46 -0.63
N GLN A 429 -15.63 -8.86 -0.40
CA GLN A 429 -16.36 -9.67 -1.37
C GLN A 429 -17.09 -8.78 -2.36
N ASN A 430 -17.14 -9.24 -3.62
CA ASN A 430 -17.75 -8.50 -4.74
C ASN A 430 -19.09 -7.88 -4.34
N ASN A 431 -19.24 -6.57 -4.56
CA ASN A 431 -20.50 -5.84 -4.40
C ASN A 431 -21.63 -6.41 -5.30
N ASP A 432 -21.29 -7.28 -6.25
CA ASP A 432 -22.23 -7.96 -7.14
C ASP A 432 -23.17 -8.92 -6.38
N LEU A 433 -22.73 -9.47 -5.21
CA LEU A 433 -23.53 -10.36 -4.37
C LEU A 433 -24.75 -9.66 -3.74
N THR A 434 -24.60 -8.38 -3.42
CA THR A 434 -25.61 -7.57 -2.75
C THR A 434 -26.42 -6.68 -3.70
N ASP A 435 -26.02 -6.61 -4.97
CA ASP A 435 -26.71 -5.79 -5.98
C ASP A 435 -27.97 -6.50 -6.49
N GLU A 436 -29.14 -6.15 -5.90
CA GLU A 436 -30.45 -6.68 -6.26
C GLU A 436 -30.80 -6.50 -7.76
N LYS A 437 -30.13 -5.61 -8.49
CA LYS A 437 -30.37 -5.38 -9.91
C LYS A 437 -29.63 -6.36 -10.83
N LYS A 438 -28.60 -7.03 -10.30
CA LYS A 438 -27.76 -7.93 -11.08
C LYS A 438 -28.10 -9.41 -10.88
N ILE A 439 -28.67 -9.78 -9.72
CA ILE A 439 -28.88 -11.18 -9.36
C ILE A 439 -30.30 -11.38 -8.85
N ASP A 440 -31.10 -12.17 -9.57
CA ASP A 440 -32.43 -12.63 -9.16
C ASP A 440 -32.26 -13.99 -8.44
N HIS A 441 -32.35 -13.94 -7.11
CA HIS A 441 -32.23 -15.14 -6.28
C HIS A 441 -33.47 -16.00 -6.34
N PRO A 442 -33.35 -17.34 -6.51
CA PRO A 442 -34.51 -18.21 -6.46
C PRO A 442 -35.20 -18.12 -5.08
N PRO A 443 -36.51 -18.07 -5.01
CA PRO A 443 -37.24 -18.06 -3.75
C PRO A 443 -37.00 -19.37 -2.99
N LEU A 444 -36.87 -19.25 -1.69
CA LEU A 444 -36.60 -20.37 -0.78
C LEU A 444 -37.73 -20.52 0.25
N SER A 445 -37.94 -21.74 0.71
CA SER A 445 -38.91 -22.02 1.77
C SER A 445 -38.31 -21.88 3.15
N VAL A 446 -39.18 -21.61 4.13
CA VAL A 446 -38.82 -21.54 5.57
C VAL A 446 -39.67 -22.53 6.32
N ASN A 447 -39.04 -23.43 7.09
CA ASN A 447 -39.75 -24.41 7.90
C ASN A 447 -39.68 -24.10 9.40
N THR A 448 -38.67 -23.35 9.84
CA THR A 448 -38.46 -22.99 11.25
C THR A 448 -37.96 -21.55 11.32
N GLU A 449 -38.61 -20.72 12.13
CA GLU A 449 -38.20 -19.34 12.38
C GLU A 449 -37.30 -19.28 13.62
N ILE A 450 -36.15 -18.62 13.48
CA ILE A 450 -35.13 -18.50 14.55
C ILE A 450 -35.07 -17.06 15.01
N ASP A 451 -34.91 -16.87 16.31
CA ASP A 451 -34.78 -15.56 16.95
C ASP A 451 -33.47 -14.85 16.56
N THR A 452 -33.52 -13.52 16.57
CA THR A 452 -32.42 -12.64 16.16
C THR A 452 -31.75 -11.90 17.34
N LEU A 453 -32.16 -12.15 18.59
CA LEU A 453 -31.75 -11.35 19.75
C LEU A 453 -30.23 -11.23 19.92
N ASN A 454 -29.51 -12.33 19.75
CA ASN A 454 -28.06 -12.40 19.99
C ASN A 454 -27.26 -12.79 18.75
N SER A 455 -27.86 -12.69 17.57
CA SER A 455 -27.25 -13.05 16.29
C SER A 455 -27.21 -11.90 15.31
N LYS A 456 -26.28 -11.97 14.34
CA LYS A 456 -26.22 -11.04 13.21
C LYS A 456 -26.86 -11.72 12.00
N VAL A 457 -27.90 -11.11 11.46
CA VAL A 457 -28.57 -11.57 10.24
C VAL A 457 -27.77 -11.15 9.04
N LEU A 458 -27.32 -12.11 8.22
CA LEU A 458 -26.57 -11.88 6.99
C LEU A 458 -27.46 -11.86 5.75
N ALA A 459 -28.52 -12.67 5.77
CA ALA A 459 -29.54 -12.69 4.71
C ALA A 459 -30.91 -12.95 5.35
N SER A 460 -31.96 -12.38 4.76
CA SER A 460 -33.32 -12.46 5.27
C SER A 460 -34.36 -12.54 4.17
N PHE A 461 -35.47 -13.20 4.48
CA PHE A 461 -36.70 -13.12 3.72
C PHE A 461 -37.40 -11.80 4.06
N LYS A 462 -37.95 -11.17 3.05
CA LYS A 462 -38.78 -9.97 3.21
C LYS A 462 -40.24 -10.32 2.86
N ILE A 463 -41.10 -10.31 3.85
CA ILE A 463 -42.52 -10.68 3.72
C ILE A 463 -43.33 -9.57 4.32
N SER A 464 -43.89 -8.70 3.49
CA SER A 464 -44.57 -7.48 3.93
C SER A 464 -43.67 -6.67 4.88
N ASP A 465 -44.09 -6.49 6.13
CA ASP A 465 -43.33 -5.75 7.15
C ASP A 465 -42.50 -6.67 8.08
N VAL A 466 -42.51 -7.99 7.84
CA VAL A 466 -41.80 -8.96 8.66
C VAL A 466 -40.49 -9.36 7.97
N THR A 467 -39.40 -9.35 8.75
CA THR A 467 -38.07 -9.81 8.32
C THR A 467 -37.74 -11.11 9.04
N ILE A 468 -37.55 -12.18 8.28
CA ILE A 468 -37.23 -13.51 8.80
C ILE A 468 -35.82 -13.88 8.39
N PRO A 469 -34.98 -14.30 9.33
CA PRO A 469 -33.59 -14.66 9.03
C PRO A 469 -33.49 -15.90 8.13
N LEU A 470 -32.66 -15.82 7.09
CA LEU A 470 -32.24 -16.95 6.27
C LEU A 470 -30.84 -17.44 6.70
N ILE A 471 -29.89 -16.50 6.83
CA ILE A 471 -28.54 -16.78 7.25
C ILE A 471 -28.24 -15.94 8.49
N GLN A 472 -27.94 -16.61 9.58
CA GLN A 472 -27.60 -15.99 10.86
C GLN A 472 -26.26 -16.47 11.35
N ILE A 473 -25.49 -15.59 11.95
CA ILE A 473 -24.23 -15.90 12.60
C ILE A 473 -24.19 -15.37 14.02
N SER A 474 -23.49 -16.08 14.89
CA SER A 474 -23.15 -15.60 16.23
C SER A 474 -21.69 -15.91 16.54
N GLU A 475 -21.08 -15.11 17.42
CA GLU A 475 -19.68 -15.25 17.80
C GLU A 475 -19.54 -15.15 19.32
N LYS A 476 -18.98 -16.22 19.90
CA LYS A 476 -18.59 -16.30 21.31
C LYS A 476 -17.13 -16.71 21.35
N ASP A 477 -16.22 -15.75 21.45
CA ASP A 477 -14.78 -16.06 21.36
C ASP A 477 -14.39 -17.24 22.27
N PRO A 478 -13.75 -18.28 21.76
CA PRO A 478 -13.17 -18.44 20.41
C PRO A 478 -14.10 -19.09 19.37
N LEU A 479 -15.37 -19.32 19.66
CA LEU A 479 -16.31 -20.09 18.83
C LEU A 479 -17.10 -19.19 17.88
N ARG A 480 -17.38 -19.71 16.68
CA ARG A 480 -18.25 -19.11 15.68
C ARG A 480 -19.34 -20.06 15.29
N TYR A 481 -20.52 -19.53 15.08
CA TYR A 481 -21.73 -20.29 14.81
C TYR A 481 -22.44 -19.73 13.59
N LEU A 482 -23.12 -20.62 12.86
CA LEU A 482 -23.93 -20.31 11.69
C LEU A 482 -25.22 -21.12 11.70
N VAL A 483 -26.33 -20.49 11.33
CA VAL A 483 -27.57 -21.18 11.00
C VAL A 483 -28.02 -20.75 9.60
N PHE A 484 -28.37 -21.73 8.77
CA PHE A 484 -29.04 -21.57 7.48
C PHE A 484 -30.46 -22.13 7.61
N SER A 485 -31.47 -21.24 7.61
CA SER A 485 -32.83 -21.58 8.02
C SER A 485 -33.72 -22.20 6.92
N SER A 486 -33.21 -22.41 5.71
CA SER A 486 -33.98 -23.00 4.63
C SER A 486 -33.58 -24.44 4.32
N PRO A 487 -34.56 -25.35 4.08
CA PRO A 487 -34.29 -26.71 3.59
C PRO A 487 -33.89 -26.77 2.12
N GLU A 488 -33.85 -25.66 1.42
CA GLU A 488 -33.74 -25.58 -0.03
C GLU A 488 -32.44 -24.93 -0.53
N LEU A 489 -31.34 -25.04 0.22
CA LEU A 489 -30.00 -24.61 -0.20
C LEU A 489 -29.64 -25.11 -1.60
N HIS A 490 -30.07 -26.31 -1.96
CA HIS A 490 -29.81 -26.91 -3.26
C HIS A 490 -30.39 -26.11 -4.44
N LYS A 491 -31.45 -25.32 -4.24
CA LYS A 491 -32.01 -24.46 -5.29
C LYS A 491 -31.03 -23.38 -5.71
N LEU A 492 -30.19 -22.89 -4.80
CA LEU A 492 -29.15 -21.92 -5.09
C LEU A 492 -28.06 -22.51 -5.98
N PHE A 493 -27.85 -23.82 -5.94
CA PHE A 493 -26.79 -24.51 -6.66
C PHE A 493 -27.28 -25.14 -7.98
N TYR A 494 -28.46 -25.78 -7.99
CA TYR A 494 -28.95 -26.55 -9.15
C TYR A 494 -29.94 -25.80 -10.06
N LYS A 495 -30.67 -24.80 -9.55
CA LYS A 495 -31.60 -24.02 -10.37
C LYS A 495 -30.96 -22.87 -11.12
N ALA A 496 -29.67 -22.66 -10.93
CA ALA A 496 -28.92 -21.66 -11.66
C ALA A 496 -28.87 -22.01 -13.14
N GLN A 497 -29.51 -21.22 -13.97
CA GLN A 497 -29.46 -21.35 -15.43
C GLN A 497 -28.12 -20.93 -16.02
N ASN A 498 -27.24 -20.31 -15.21
CA ASN A 498 -25.91 -19.83 -15.59
C ASN A 498 -24.84 -20.35 -14.62
N ASP A 499 -23.66 -20.63 -15.16
CA ASP A 499 -22.47 -20.97 -14.36
C ASP A 499 -22.10 -19.90 -13.32
N ASP A 500 -22.43 -18.64 -13.59
CA ASP A 500 -22.21 -17.50 -12.68
C ASP A 500 -22.93 -17.68 -11.33
N TYR A 501 -24.16 -18.23 -11.35
CA TYR A 501 -24.93 -18.43 -10.13
C TYR A 501 -24.42 -19.59 -9.28
N LYS A 502 -23.91 -20.63 -9.91
CA LYS A 502 -23.26 -21.74 -9.25
C LYS A 502 -21.97 -21.28 -8.56
N ASN A 503 -21.19 -20.45 -9.24
CA ASN A 503 -20.00 -19.81 -8.69
C ASN A 503 -20.35 -18.90 -7.51
N LEU A 504 -21.46 -18.18 -7.58
CA LEU A 504 -21.97 -17.34 -6.50
C LEU A 504 -22.28 -18.14 -5.24
N THR A 505 -23.02 -19.25 -5.37
CA THR A 505 -23.35 -20.14 -4.23
C THR A 505 -22.08 -20.71 -3.61
N TYR A 506 -21.13 -21.08 -4.45
CA TYR A 506 -19.81 -21.52 -4.00
C TYR A 506 -19.10 -20.42 -3.20
N GLN A 507 -19.05 -19.21 -3.72
CA GLN A 507 -18.42 -18.06 -3.03
C GLN A 507 -19.08 -17.76 -1.69
N ILE A 508 -20.41 -17.76 -1.62
CA ILE A 508 -21.17 -17.53 -0.38
C ILE A 508 -20.78 -18.57 0.68
N LEU A 509 -20.91 -19.85 0.36
CA LEU A 509 -20.66 -20.92 1.32
C LEU A 509 -19.19 -21.04 1.70
N ASN A 510 -18.29 -20.88 0.74
CA ASN A 510 -16.85 -20.90 1.02
C ASN A 510 -16.44 -19.73 1.96
N THR A 511 -17.03 -18.56 1.78
CA THR A 511 -16.83 -17.41 2.67
C THR A 511 -17.31 -17.72 4.09
N LEU A 512 -18.51 -18.27 4.22
CA LEU A 512 -19.08 -18.64 5.53
C LEU A 512 -18.24 -19.73 6.21
N PHE A 513 -17.82 -20.76 5.48
CA PHE A 513 -16.97 -21.82 6.04
C PHE A 513 -15.59 -21.29 6.43
N SER A 514 -14.99 -20.45 5.58
CA SER A 514 -13.72 -19.80 5.88
C SER A 514 -13.82 -18.91 7.14
N TRP A 515 -14.91 -18.18 7.29
CA TRP A 515 -15.17 -17.39 8.49
C TRP A 515 -15.31 -18.27 9.72
N LEU A 516 -16.10 -19.35 9.66
CA LEU A 516 -16.29 -20.30 10.76
C LEU A 516 -14.96 -20.91 11.21
N MET A 517 -14.13 -21.36 10.28
CA MET A 517 -12.84 -22.00 10.59
C MET A 517 -11.71 -21.02 10.87
N LYS A 518 -11.94 -19.72 10.78
CA LYS A 518 -10.90 -18.67 10.92
C LYS A 518 -9.72 -18.87 9.97
N THR A 519 -9.98 -19.32 8.75
CA THR A 519 -8.94 -19.60 7.75
C THR A 519 -8.27 -18.35 7.18
N GLY A 520 -8.49 -17.18 7.78
CA GLY A 520 -8.04 -15.87 7.31
C GLY A 520 -9.17 -15.01 6.76
N ASN A 521 -10.40 -15.19 7.27
CA ASN A 521 -11.59 -14.40 6.92
C ASN A 521 -12.05 -14.48 5.45
N GLY A 522 -11.76 -15.56 4.75
CA GLY A 522 -12.08 -15.68 3.33
C GLY A 522 -11.34 -14.63 2.48
N LYS A 523 -10.25 -14.09 2.99
CA LYS A 523 -9.43 -13.15 2.23
C LYS A 523 -8.74 -13.92 1.12
N ASP A 524 -9.10 -13.61 -0.10
CA ASP A 524 -8.43 -14.15 -1.26
C ASP A 524 -7.06 -13.49 -1.47
N PHE A 525 -6.75 -12.49 -0.63
CA PHE A 525 -5.58 -11.64 -0.75
C PHE A 525 -5.01 -11.26 0.62
N TYR A 526 -3.71 -11.44 0.84
CA TYR A 526 -3.01 -11.01 2.05
C TYR A 526 -2.03 -9.89 1.74
N PHE A 527 -2.11 -8.82 2.52
CA PHE A 527 -1.20 -7.68 2.42
C PHE A 527 -0.47 -7.46 3.73
N ARG A 528 0.72 -6.90 3.63
CA ARG A 528 1.41 -6.29 4.73
C ARG A 528 2.30 -5.14 4.27
N SER A 529 2.59 -4.24 5.19
CA SER A 529 3.65 -3.26 5.04
C SER A 529 5.03 -3.91 5.21
N GLY A 530 6.07 -3.31 4.64
CA GLY A 530 7.45 -3.78 4.78
C GLY A 530 7.92 -3.80 6.23
N LYS A 531 7.43 -2.87 7.06
CA LYS A 531 7.61 -2.82 8.51
C LYS A 531 6.39 -2.20 9.18
N ASN A 532 6.30 -2.32 10.52
CA ASN A 532 5.11 -1.87 11.24
C ASN A 532 5.13 -0.37 11.56
N THR A 533 6.32 0.19 11.74
CA THR A 533 6.51 1.60 12.08
C THR A 533 7.44 2.25 11.07
N TYR A 534 7.03 3.40 10.56
CA TYR A 534 7.79 4.21 9.62
C TYR A 534 8.05 5.58 10.22
N GLN A 535 9.18 6.17 9.86
CA GLN A 535 9.42 7.58 10.14
C GLN A 535 8.59 8.45 9.20
N GLN A 536 8.22 9.62 9.65
CA GLN A 536 7.57 10.60 8.79
C GLN A 536 8.52 10.95 7.62
N GLY A 537 7.99 11.00 6.40
CA GLY A 537 8.80 11.19 5.19
C GLY A 537 9.43 9.91 4.63
N GLU A 538 9.29 8.78 5.31
CA GLU A 538 9.83 7.51 4.86
C GLU A 538 8.93 6.84 3.80
N LYS A 539 9.55 6.05 2.94
CA LYS A 539 8.85 5.29 1.90
C LYS A 539 8.25 4.02 2.47
N VAL A 540 6.94 3.93 2.47
CA VAL A 540 6.19 2.74 2.87
C VAL A 540 6.10 1.79 1.70
N SER A 541 6.61 0.58 1.86
CA SER A 541 6.43 -0.52 0.91
C SER A 541 5.29 -1.43 1.36
N ILE A 542 4.46 -1.87 0.43
CA ILE A 542 3.40 -2.85 0.66
C ILE A 542 3.64 -4.05 -0.23
N ILE A 543 3.49 -5.21 0.35
CA ILE A 543 3.61 -6.50 -0.33
C ILE A 543 2.31 -7.26 -0.14
N GLY A 544 1.75 -7.80 -1.22
CA GLY A 544 0.54 -8.61 -1.20
C GLY A 544 0.71 -9.91 -1.95
N ARG A 545 -0.02 -10.95 -1.54
CA ARG A 545 -0.06 -12.24 -2.22
C ARG A 545 -1.50 -12.71 -2.37
N PRO A 546 -1.96 -13.06 -3.59
CA PRO A 546 -3.21 -13.77 -3.79
C PRO A 546 -3.06 -15.22 -3.31
N ILE A 547 -4.13 -15.79 -2.75
CA ILE A 547 -4.13 -17.20 -2.34
C ILE A 547 -4.39 -18.10 -3.54
N LYS A 548 -5.28 -17.68 -4.43
CA LYS A 548 -5.63 -18.41 -5.64
C LYS A 548 -5.04 -17.74 -6.87
N GLU A 549 -4.48 -18.54 -7.77
CA GLU A 549 -3.93 -18.03 -9.04
C GLU A 549 -4.98 -17.42 -9.96
N SER A 550 -6.25 -17.85 -9.84
CA SER A 550 -7.37 -17.33 -10.63
C SER A 550 -7.77 -15.88 -10.30
N GLU A 551 -7.27 -15.33 -9.19
CA GLU A 551 -7.62 -13.99 -8.70
C GLU A 551 -6.55 -12.93 -9.00
N LYS A 552 -5.71 -13.19 -9.98
CA LYS A 552 -4.74 -12.20 -10.49
C LYS A 552 -5.49 -11.09 -11.21
N SER A 553 -5.68 -9.97 -10.55
CA SER A 553 -6.22 -8.75 -11.17
C SER A 553 -5.08 -7.83 -11.59
N SER A 554 -5.10 -7.38 -12.83
CA SER A 554 -4.17 -6.34 -13.32
C SER A 554 -4.39 -4.99 -12.65
N ASP A 555 -5.56 -4.77 -12.04
CA ASP A 555 -6.03 -3.47 -11.55
C ASP A 555 -6.09 -3.38 -10.02
N ALA A 556 -5.27 -4.16 -9.32
CA ALA A 556 -5.21 -4.10 -7.86
C ALA A 556 -4.75 -2.70 -7.38
N MET A 557 -5.51 -2.09 -6.48
CA MET A 557 -5.23 -0.75 -5.94
C MET A 557 -5.19 -0.76 -4.41
N ILE A 558 -4.30 0.05 -3.84
CA ILE A 558 -4.30 0.37 -2.41
C ILE A 558 -5.01 1.70 -2.20
N HIS A 559 -5.89 1.75 -1.21
CA HIS A 559 -6.45 2.98 -0.69
C HIS A 559 -5.84 3.30 0.67
N ILE A 560 -5.32 4.51 0.81
CA ILE A 560 -4.65 4.97 2.03
C ILE A 560 -5.61 5.90 2.76
N PHE A 561 -5.84 5.60 4.04
CA PHE A 561 -6.72 6.37 4.91
C PHE A 561 -5.92 6.93 6.08
N SER A 562 -6.27 8.13 6.54
CA SER A 562 -5.85 8.69 7.82
C SER A 562 -7.08 9.21 8.54
N ASP A 563 -7.27 8.80 9.80
CA ASP A 563 -8.44 9.15 10.62
C ASP A 563 -9.79 8.90 9.90
N GLY A 564 -9.86 7.77 9.18
CA GLY A 564 -11.05 7.36 8.43
C GLY A 564 -11.31 8.12 7.13
N LYS A 565 -10.47 9.11 6.77
CA LYS A 565 -10.56 9.82 5.50
C LYS A 565 -9.58 9.26 4.49
N LYS A 566 -10.05 8.99 3.27
CA LYS A 566 -9.19 8.56 2.16
C LYS A 566 -8.28 9.71 1.73
N ILE A 567 -6.95 9.50 1.85
CA ILE A 567 -5.95 10.50 1.46
C ILE A 567 -5.36 10.23 0.09
N ASN A 568 -5.20 8.95 -0.29
CA ASN A 568 -4.56 8.60 -1.56
C ASN A 568 -5.01 7.22 -2.06
N SER A 569 -4.74 6.96 -3.34
CA SER A 569 -4.88 5.63 -3.97
C SER A 569 -3.68 5.38 -4.86
N LYS A 570 -3.13 4.19 -4.80
CA LYS A 570 -1.98 3.79 -5.62
C LYS A 570 -2.22 2.42 -6.25
N PRO A 571 -1.85 2.21 -7.52
CA PRO A 571 -1.88 0.89 -8.12
C PRO A 571 -0.82 -0.01 -7.50
N LEU A 572 -1.11 -1.31 -7.46
CA LEU A 572 -0.17 -2.36 -7.11
C LEU A 572 0.39 -2.99 -8.38
N ALA A 573 1.70 -3.12 -8.46
CA ALA A 573 2.36 -3.84 -9.53
C ALA A 573 2.47 -5.33 -9.18
N TYR A 574 2.04 -6.22 -10.07
CA TYR A 574 2.21 -7.66 -9.92
C TYR A 574 3.53 -8.12 -10.55
N ASP A 575 4.34 -8.83 -9.78
CA ASP A 575 5.57 -9.47 -10.24
C ASP A 575 5.34 -10.96 -10.50
N ASN A 576 5.36 -11.35 -11.76
CA ASN A 576 5.16 -12.75 -12.19
C ASN A 576 6.24 -13.73 -11.67
N LYS A 577 7.44 -13.25 -11.30
CA LYS A 577 8.52 -14.11 -10.81
C LYS A 577 8.33 -14.49 -9.35
N THR A 578 7.91 -13.53 -8.54
CA THR A 578 7.71 -13.73 -7.10
C THR A 578 6.28 -14.11 -6.74
N GLY A 579 5.31 -13.86 -7.62
CA GLY A 579 3.89 -14.03 -7.34
C GLY A 579 3.33 -13.00 -6.37
N PHE A 580 4.02 -11.87 -6.17
CA PHE A 580 3.61 -10.82 -5.25
C PHE A 580 3.14 -9.57 -5.98
N TYR A 581 2.18 -8.90 -5.34
CA TYR A 581 1.86 -7.51 -5.64
C TYR A 581 2.74 -6.60 -4.78
N THR A 582 3.24 -5.54 -5.38
CA THR A 582 4.04 -4.54 -4.67
C THR A 582 3.50 -3.15 -4.94
N GLY A 583 3.52 -2.31 -3.91
CA GLY A 583 3.15 -0.91 -4.00
C GLY A 583 3.98 -0.06 -3.07
N GLN A 584 4.08 1.23 -3.33
CA GLN A 584 4.86 2.15 -2.52
C GLN A 584 4.18 3.52 -2.44
N PHE A 585 4.28 4.14 -1.26
CA PHE A 585 3.87 5.51 -1.03
C PHE A 585 4.73 6.17 0.05
N TRP A 586 4.61 7.48 0.22
CA TRP A 586 5.37 8.22 1.22
C TRP A 586 4.52 8.50 2.45
N ALA A 587 5.07 8.26 3.65
CA ALA A 587 4.45 8.60 4.93
C ALA A 587 4.57 10.11 5.18
N SER A 588 3.74 10.91 4.53
CA SER A 588 3.82 12.38 4.57
C SER A 588 3.36 13.01 5.87
N LYS A 589 2.61 12.29 6.70
CA LYS A 589 2.07 12.78 7.98
C LYS A 589 2.32 11.78 9.09
N SER A 590 2.48 12.29 10.31
CA SER A 590 2.50 11.46 11.53
C SER A 590 1.08 10.98 11.86
N GLY A 591 0.95 9.81 12.46
CA GLY A 591 -0.32 9.23 12.87
C GLY A 591 -0.52 7.80 12.37
N LYS A 592 -1.74 7.31 12.50
CA LYS A 592 -2.14 5.97 12.04
C LYS A 592 -2.63 6.06 10.60
N LEU A 593 -2.00 5.28 9.76
CA LEU A 593 -2.40 5.10 8.37
C LEU A 593 -3.04 3.72 8.18
#